data_a6d155b1db317e76f5396e2233973304
#
_entry.id   a6d155b1db317e76f5396e2233973304
#
_cell.length_a   1.000
_cell.length_b   1.000
_cell.length_c   1.000
_cell.angle_alpha   90.00
_cell.angle_beta   90.00
_cell.angle_gamma   90.00
#
_symmetry.space_group_name_H-M   'P 1'
#
loop_
_entity.id
_entity.type
_entity.pdbx_description
1 polymer ?
#
loop_
_entity_poly.entity_id
_entity_poly.type
_entity_poly.pdbx_seq_one_letter_code
_entity_poly.pdbx_strand_id
1 'polypeptide(L)'
;MKHIIVVLALLISSIGFSQDSKKAEVLLNEVYNKAQAYKNISVDFKYVLENESENIKQETRGDVVMKGNKYLLNILGVTRLFDGNKLYTISPEDEEVTISSDNSEDENSITPSKMMSFYKEGYMYEMADIQNIKGRKIQFVKLKTMDSNSEIKEIFLGIDAKTKHIYKLIEVGENGTKTTLTVNSFKTNEPISKTLFTFDETKYKDYYINKLD
;
A
#
# COMPACT_ATOMS: atom_id res chain seq x y z
N MET A 1 33.62 7.72 40.34
CA MET A 1 32.77 6.54 40.14
C MET A 1 31.35 6.90 39.73
N LYS A 2 30.66 7.91 40.32
CA LYS A 2 29.29 8.31 39.95
C LYS A 2 29.14 8.75 38.48
N HIS A 3 30.12 9.45 37.90
CA HIS A 3 30.09 9.92 36.51
C HIS A 3 30.29 8.80 35.48
N ILE A 4 31.02 7.75 35.82
CA ILE A 4 31.23 6.57 34.92
C ILE A 4 29.94 5.76 34.80
N ILE A 5 29.16 5.64 35.88
CA ILE A 5 27.87 4.91 35.87
C ILE A 5 26.85 5.62 35.00
N VAL A 6 26.81 6.96 35.00
CA VAL A 6 25.89 7.77 34.19
C VAL A 6 26.22 7.64 32.68
N VAL A 7 27.51 7.65 32.33
CA VAL A 7 27.95 7.46 30.92
C VAL A 7 27.66 6.06 30.42
N LEU A 8 27.81 5.04 31.27
CA LEU A 8 27.50 3.63 30.89
C LEU A 8 25.98 3.43 30.70
N ALA A 9 25.11 4.10 31.49
CA ALA A 9 23.67 4.05 31.37
C ALA A 9 23.17 4.72 30.07
N LEU A 10 23.84 5.80 29.62
CA LEU A 10 23.52 6.47 28.34
C LEU A 10 23.91 5.65 27.12
N LEU A 11 24.94 4.81 27.18
CA LEU A 11 25.35 3.91 26.09
C LEU A 11 24.41 2.72 25.91
N ILE A 12 23.74 2.27 26.97
CA ILE A 12 22.81 1.12 26.90
C ILE A 12 21.47 1.54 26.26
N SER A 13 21.02 2.79 26.38
CA SER A 13 19.77 3.26 25.80
C SER A 13 19.79 3.40 24.27
N SER A 14 20.96 3.58 23.66
CA SER A 14 21.10 3.67 22.19
C SER A 14 21.03 2.32 21.46
N ILE A 15 21.25 1.21 22.16
CA ILE A 15 21.24 -0.13 21.55
C ILE A 15 19.81 -0.61 21.25
N GLY A 16 18.81 -0.19 22.02
CA GLY A 16 17.43 -0.60 21.87
C GLY A 16 16.79 -0.15 20.54
N PHE A 17 16.97 1.10 20.18
CA PHE A 17 16.38 1.68 18.95
C PHE A 17 16.97 1.08 17.66
N SER A 18 18.27 0.81 17.64
CA SER A 18 18.94 0.18 16.49
C SER A 18 18.44 -1.25 16.25
N GLN A 19 18.17 -2.00 17.34
CA GLN A 19 17.73 -3.39 17.22
C GLN A 19 16.29 -3.52 16.72
N ASP A 20 15.40 -2.60 17.12
CA ASP A 20 13.99 -2.64 16.68
C ASP A 20 13.83 -2.17 15.24
N SER A 21 14.57 -1.17 14.79
CA SER A 21 14.62 -0.78 13.38
C SER A 21 15.08 -1.93 12.49
N LYS A 22 16.14 -2.65 12.90
CA LYS A 22 16.64 -3.80 12.14
C LYS A 22 15.65 -4.97 12.08
N LYS A 23 14.91 -5.24 13.15
CA LYS A 23 13.85 -6.27 13.14
C LYS A 23 12.71 -5.88 12.20
N ALA A 24 12.33 -4.59 12.18
CA ALA A 24 11.31 -4.09 11.26
C ALA A 24 11.76 -4.24 9.81
N GLU A 25 12.98 -3.86 9.47
CA GLU A 25 13.57 -4.03 8.14
C GLU A 25 13.57 -5.50 7.69
N VAL A 26 13.99 -6.41 8.55
CA VAL A 26 13.97 -7.87 8.25
C VAL A 26 12.56 -8.34 7.96
N LEU A 27 11.57 -7.97 8.79
CA LEU A 27 10.17 -8.33 8.58
C LEU A 27 9.63 -7.79 7.26
N LEU A 28 9.90 -6.53 6.94
CA LEU A 28 9.47 -5.89 5.69
C LEU A 28 10.11 -6.56 4.47
N ASN A 29 11.38 -6.96 4.56
CA ASN A 29 12.06 -7.72 3.50
C ASN A 29 11.44 -9.12 3.31
N GLU A 30 11.04 -9.81 4.40
CA GLU A 30 10.30 -11.08 4.30
C GLU A 30 8.96 -10.90 3.57
N VAL A 31 8.21 -9.83 3.87
CA VAL A 31 6.94 -9.49 3.19
C VAL A 31 7.17 -9.25 1.70
N TYR A 32 8.15 -8.42 1.37
CA TYR A 32 8.52 -8.12 -0.02
C TYR A 32 8.89 -9.37 -0.80
N ASN A 33 9.86 -10.14 -0.29
CA ASN A 33 10.35 -11.35 -0.97
C ASN A 33 9.22 -12.36 -1.20
N LYS A 34 8.30 -12.46 -0.23
CA LYS A 34 7.15 -13.34 -0.34
C LYS A 34 6.17 -12.86 -1.40
N ALA A 35 5.88 -11.56 -1.46
CA ALA A 35 5.02 -10.99 -2.50
C ALA A 35 5.59 -11.19 -3.91
N GLN A 36 6.90 -11.02 -4.08
CA GLN A 36 7.59 -11.22 -5.36
C GLN A 36 7.60 -12.68 -5.83
N ALA A 37 7.49 -13.63 -4.91
CA ALA A 37 7.46 -15.05 -5.26
C ALA A 37 6.13 -15.54 -5.87
N TYR A 38 5.06 -14.74 -5.79
CA TYR A 38 3.76 -15.10 -6.34
C TYR A 38 3.65 -14.79 -7.83
N LYS A 39 3.01 -15.69 -8.59
CA LYS A 39 2.71 -15.51 -10.02
C LYS A 39 1.68 -14.41 -10.23
N ASN A 40 0.71 -14.32 -9.33
CA ASN A 40 -0.29 -13.26 -9.25
C ASN A 40 -0.81 -13.14 -7.82
N ILE A 41 -1.38 -11.98 -7.51
CA ILE A 41 -1.99 -11.66 -6.22
C ILE A 41 -3.36 -11.05 -6.51
N SER A 42 -4.40 -11.52 -5.81
CA SER A 42 -5.74 -10.92 -5.81
C SER A 42 -6.10 -10.50 -4.39
N VAL A 43 -6.51 -9.27 -4.22
CA VAL A 43 -6.84 -8.67 -2.91
C VAL A 43 -8.20 -8.02 -2.96
N ASP A 44 -9.10 -8.39 -2.04
CA ASP A 44 -10.30 -7.61 -1.73
C ASP A 44 -10.01 -6.79 -0.47
N PHE A 45 -10.34 -5.52 -0.48
CA PHE A 45 -10.04 -4.63 0.63
C PHE A 45 -11.18 -3.67 0.96
N LYS A 46 -11.13 -3.16 2.18
CA LYS A 46 -11.90 -2.02 2.63
C LYS A 46 -11.00 -0.81 2.72
N TYR A 47 -11.46 0.31 2.19
CA TYR A 47 -10.82 1.61 2.24
C TYR A 47 -11.67 2.55 3.09
N VAL A 48 -11.05 3.25 4.04
CA VAL A 48 -11.70 4.24 4.90
C VAL A 48 -10.85 5.49 4.91
N LEU A 49 -11.48 6.63 4.61
CA LEU A 49 -10.89 7.96 4.73
C LEU A 49 -11.60 8.68 5.87
N GLU A 50 -10.84 9.16 6.84
CA GLU A 50 -11.35 9.89 8.02
C GLU A 50 -10.55 11.18 8.22
N ASN A 51 -11.26 12.28 8.49
CA ASN A 51 -10.68 13.51 9.00
C ASN A 51 -11.64 14.09 10.03
N GLU A 52 -11.29 13.99 11.32
CA GLU A 52 -12.15 14.43 12.42
C GLU A 52 -12.33 15.94 12.41
N SER A 53 -11.32 16.72 12.05
CA SER A 53 -11.39 18.19 12.02
C SER A 53 -12.34 18.70 10.94
N GLU A 54 -12.47 17.98 9.83
CA GLU A 54 -13.34 18.30 8.71
C GLU A 54 -14.67 17.54 8.76
N ASN A 55 -14.87 16.71 9.79
CA ASN A 55 -16.03 15.82 9.92
C ASN A 55 -16.26 14.94 8.68
N ILE A 56 -15.15 14.48 8.08
CA ILE A 56 -15.16 13.59 6.92
C ILE A 56 -15.01 12.16 7.39
N LYS A 57 -15.90 11.30 6.91
CA LYS A 57 -15.78 9.85 7.01
C LYS A 57 -16.38 9.20 5.79
N GLN A 58 -15.54 8.57 4.98
CA GLN A 58 -15.93 7.82 3.80
C GLN A 58 -15.42 6.39 3.89
N GLU A 59 -16.27 5.44 3.52
CA GLU A 59 -15.94 4.03 3.48
C GLU A 59 -16.33 3.45 2.13
N THR A 60 -15.43 2.73 1.51
CA THR A 60 -15.68 2.00 0.27
C THR A 60 -14.97 0.65 0.28
N ARG A 61 -15.31 -0.19 -0.69
CA ARG A 61 -14.62 -1.44 -0.96
C ARG A 61 -14.01 -1.39 -2.34
N GLY A 62 -12.93 -2.13 -2.49
CA GLY A 62 -12.26 -2.29 -3.76
C GLY A 62 -11.65 -3.67 -3.88
N ASP A 63 -11.23 -3.99 -5.07
CA ASP A 63 -10.45 -5.18 -5.36
C ASP A 63 -9.34 -4.87 -6.33
N VAL A 64 -8.28 -5.64 -6.28
CA VAL A 64 -7.16 -5.55 -7.21
C VAL A 64 -6.64 -6.94 -7.55
N VAL A 65 -6.34 -7.15 -8.82
CA VAL A 65 -5.58 -8.30 -9.31
C VAL A 65 -4.27 -7.79 -9.90
N MET A 66 -3.15 -8.39 -9.49
CA MET A 66 -1.80 -8.01 -9.92
C MET A 66 -1.05 -9.20 -10.50
N LYS A 67 -0.25 -8.97 -11.56
CA LYS A 67 0.67 -9.94 -12.16
C LYS A 67 1.89 -9.24 -12.74
N GLY A 68 3.04 -9.39 -12.10
CA GLY A 68 4.22 -8.58 -12.42
C GLY A 68 3.91 -7.10 -12.22
N ASN A 69 4.13 -6.27 -13.22
CA ASN A 69 3.78 -4.85 -13.21
C ASN A 69 2.34 -4.56 -13.63
N LYS A 70 1.59 -5.55 -14.17
CA LYS A 70 0.20 -5.37 -14.61
C LYS A 70 -0.76 -5.43 -13.45
N TYR A 71 -1.83 -4.62 -13.52
CA TYR A 71 -2.90 -4.67 -12.54
C TYR A 71 -4.27 -4.31 -13.12
N LEU A 72 -5.30 -4.77 -12.44
CA LEU A 72 -6.69 -4.37 -12.61
C LEU A 72 -7.22 -4.02 -11.22
N LEU A 73 -7.48 -2.74 -10.98
CA LEU A 73 -7.97 -2.18 -9.72
C LEU A 73 -9.37 -1.63 -9.91
N ASN A 74 -10.30 -2.04 -9.05
CA ASN A 74 -11.64 -1.48 -8.96
C ASN A 74 -11.80 -0.78 -7.61
N ILE A 75 -12.07 0.51 -7.61
CA ILE A 75 -12.30 1.30 -6.40
C ILE A 75 -13.11 2.57 -6.73
N LEU A 76 -14.04 2.96 -5.85
CA LEU A 76 -14.84 4.20 -5.98
C LEU A 76 -15.61 4.30 -7.32
N GLY A 77 -16.07 3.19 -7.85
CA GLY A 77 -16.79 3.15 -9.13
C GLY A 77 -15.89 3.24 -10.37
N VAL A 78 -14.59 3.43 -10.20
CA VAL A 78 -13.60 3.54 -11.28
C VAL A 78 -12.81 2.25 -11.41
N THR A 79 -12.56 1.83 -12.66
CA THR A 79 -11.64 0.73 -12.98
C THR A 79 -10.34 1.30 -13.54
N ARG A 80 -9.20 0.93 -12.95
CA ARG A 80 -7.86 1.23 -13.47
C ARG A 80 -7.20 -0.05 -13.93
N LEU A 81 -6.93 -0.16 -15.22
CA LEU A 81 -6.26 -1.30 -15.84
C LEU A 81 -4.91 -0.85 -16.38
N PHE A 82 -3.84 -1.44 -15.87
CA PHE A 82 -2.50 -1.26 -16.41
C PHE A 82 -2.04 -2.54 -17.12
N ASP A 83 -1.78 -2.44 -18.42
CA ASP A 83 -1.41 -3.59 -19.26
C ASP A 83 0.10 -3.86 -19.30
N GLY A 84 0.88 -3.08 -18.55
CA GLY A 84 2.34 -3.09 -18.52
C GLY A 84 2.99 -2.01 -19.37
N ASN A 85 2.19 -1.22 -20.11
CA ASN A 85 2.64 -0.12 -20.96
C ASN A 85 1.71 1.09 -20.89
N LYS A 86 0.38 0.87 -20.84
CA LYS A 86 -0.63 1.93 -20.77
C LYS A 86 -1.53 1.73 -19.58
N LEU A 87 -1.96 2.85 -19.01
CA LEU A 87 -2.99 2.91 -18.00
C LEU A 87 -4.32 3.32 -18.66
N TYR A 88 -5.35 2.53 -18.42
CA TYR A 88 -6.73 2.78 -18.84
C TYR A 88 -7.54 3.06 -17.58
N THR A 89 -7.99 4.28 -17.42
CA THR A 89 -8.91 4.69 -16.34
C THR A 89 -10.32 4.75 -16.91
N ILE A 90 -11.19 3.89 -16.42
CA ILE A 90 -12.56 3.72 -16.92
C ILE A 90 -13.49 4.26 -15.84
N SER A 91 -14.24 5.31 -16.16
CA SER A 91 -15.28 5.91 -15.32
C SER A 91 -16.65 5.63 -15.96
N PRO A 92 -17.38 4.60 -15.49
CA PRO A 92 -18.70 4.28 -16.04
C PRO A 92 -19.75 5.38 -15.77
N GLU A 93 -19.62 6.12 -14.68
CA GLU A 93 -20.55 7.21 -14.34
C GLU A 93 -20.43 8.39 -15.33
N ASP A 94 -19.21 8.65 -15.81
CA ASP A 94 -18.93 9.73 -16.76
C ASP A 94 -18.96 9.24 -18.21
N GLU A 95 -19.15 7.95 -18.45
CA GLU A 95 -19.02 7.30 -19.75
C GLU A 95 -17.69 7.66 -20.45
N GLU A 96 -16.59 7.70 -19.66
CA GLU A 96 -15.26 8.09 -20.14
C GLU A 96 -14.22 6.99 -19.91
N VAL A 97 -13.30 6.86 -20.89
CA VAL A 97 -12.05 6.11 -20.75
C VAL A 97 -10.88 7.05 -21.02
N THR A 98 -10.06 7.29 -20.02
CA THR A 98 -8.79 7.98 -20.17
C THR A 98 -7.67 6.97 -20.38
N ILE A 99 -6.88 7.15 -21.45
CA ILE A 99 -5.71 6.32 -21.79
C ILE A 99 -4.47 7.18 -21.63
N SER A 100 -3.55 6.77 -20.76
CA SER A 100 -2.29 7.47 -20.53
C SER A 100 -1.10 6.52 -20.64
N SER A 101 0.09 7.04 -20.95
CA SER A 101 1.34 6.30 -20.82
C SER A 101 1.74 6.17 -19.33
N ASP A 102 2.56 5.18 -19.00
CA ASP A 102 3.03 4.93 -17.62
C ASP A 102 3.74 6.16 -16.99
N ASN A 103 4.34 7.00 -17.81
CA ASN A 103 5.05 8.22 -17.38
C ASN A 103 4.13 9.37 -16.96
N SER A 104 2.81 9.25 -17.13
CA SER A 104 1.84 10.29 -16.78
C SER A 104 1.29 10.17 -15.35
N GLU A 105 1.55 9.06 -14.66
CA GLU A 105 1.29 9.01 -13.21
C GLU A 105 2.42 9.75 -12.50
N ASP A 106 2.08 10.72 -11.65
CA ASP A 106 3.03 11.38 -10.75
C ASP A 106 3.93 10.33 -10.10
N GLU A 107 5.24 10.57 -10.07
CA GLU A 107 6.21 9.68 -9.42
C GLU A 107 5.81 9.33 -7.99
N ASN A 108 4.98 10.18 -7.36
CA ASN A 108 4.42 10.02 -6.03
C ASN A 108 3.14 9.17 -5.98
N SER A 109 2.55 8.78 -7.12
CA SER A 109 1.34 7.96 -7.08
C SER A 109 1.67 6.52 -6.67
N ILE A 110 1.01 6.04 -5.62
CA ILE A 110 1.15 4.66 -5.16
C ILE A 110 0.29 3.76 -6.04
N THR A 111 0.90 3.17 -7.06
CA THR A 111 0.23 2.13 -7.85
C THR A 111 0.08 0.83 -7.05
N PRO A 112 -0.87 -0.05 -7.39
CA PRO A 112 -1.00 -1.36 -6.75
C PRO A 112 0.30 -2.17 -6.72
N SER A 113 1.12 -2.09 -7.76
CA SER A 113 2.43 -2.75 -7.82
C SER A 113 3.43 -2.13 -6.86
N LYS A 114 3.45 -0.79 -6.75
CA LYS A 114 4.30 -0.06 -5.79
C LYS A 114 3.86 -0.30 -4.34
N MET A 115 2.57 -0.54 -4.07
CA MET A 115 2.09 -0.82 -2.70
C MET A 115 2.77 -2.02 -2.04
N MET A 116 3.31 -2.95 -2.82
CA MET A 116 4.03 -4.10 -2.27
C MET A 116 5.52 -3.82 -1.99
N SER A 117 6.01 -2.62 -2.32
CA SER A 117 7.44 -2.27 -2.22
C SER A 117 7.73 -0.85 -1.75
N PHE A 118 6.75 0.06 -1.70
CA PHE A 118 6.94 1.48 -1.40
C PHE A 118 7.74 1.73 -0.11
N TYR A 119 7.56 0.84 0.86
CA TYR A 119 8.19 0.94 2.18
C TYR A 119 9.68 0.59 2.17
N LYS A 120 10.27 0.14 1.05
CA LYS A 120 11.69 -0.25 1.00
C LYS A 120 12.64 0.93 1.00
N GLU A 121 12.20 2.09 0.52
CA GLU A 121 13.02 3.28 0.38
C GLU A 121 12.28 4.50 0.93
N GLY A 122 13.01 5.47 1.44
CA GLY A 122 12.46 6.74 1.89
C GLY A 122 11.84 6.74 3.31
N TYR A 123 11.99 5.65 4.08
CA TYR A 123 11.41 5.54 5.42
C TYR A 123 12.39 5.05 6.47
N MET A 124 12.24 5.57 7.68
CA MET A 124 12.78 4.98 8.90
C MET A 124 11.75 4.01 9.48
N TYR A 125 12.21 2.87 10.00
CA TYR A 125 11.37 1.79 10.52
C TYR A 125 11.44 1.68 12.02
N GLU A 126 10.29 1.40 12.64
CA GLU A 126 10.16 1.12 14.06
C GLU A 126 9.18 -0.04 14.26
N MET A 127 9.54 -1.04 15.07
CA MET A 127 8.58 -2.07 15.46
C MET A 127 7.52 -1.43 16.35
N ALA A 128 6.26 -1.67 16.01
CA ALA A 128 5.11 -1.22 16.81
C ALA A 128 4.40 -2.43 17.45
N ASP A 129 3.25 -2.21 18.06
CA ASP A 129 2.53 -3.22 18.83
C ASP A 129 2.07 -4.42 17.99
N ILE A 130 1.99 -5.58 18.65
CA ILE A 130 1.31 -6.75 18.13
C ILE A 130 -0.15 -6.69 18.58
N GLN A 131 -1.07 -6.81 17.63
CA GLN A 131 -2.50 -6.84 17.90
C GLN A 131 -3.10 -8.20 17.52
N ASN A 132 -4.04 -8.69 18.33
CA ASN A 132 -4.88 -9.82 17.97
C ASN A 132 -6.14 -9.31 17.30
N ILE A 133 -6.27 -9.52 15.98
CA ILE A 133 -7.40 -9.06 15.19
C ILE A 133 -8.09 -10.28 14.57
N LYS A 134 -9.31 -10.56 14.98
CA LYS A 134 -10.10 -11.72 14.51
C LYS A 134 -9.30 -13.05 14.58
N GLY A 135 -8.60 -13.27 15.70
CA GLY A 135 -7.81 -14.49 15.93
C GLY A 135 -6.45 -14.54 15.20
N ARG A 136 -6.06 -13.47 14.53
CA ARG A 136 -4.77 -13.35 13.81
C ARG A 136 -3.83 -12.43 14.58
N LYS A 137 -2.57 -12.82 14.72
CA LYS A 137 -1.51 -11.96 15.24
C LYS A 137 -1.03 -11.02 14.13
N ILE A 138 -1.32 -9.75 14.29
CA ILE A 138 -0.89 -8.70 13.35
C ILE A 138 0.22 -7.90 14.02
N GLN A 139 1.42 -7.99 13.48
CA GLN A 139 2.57 -7.18 13.86
C GLN A 139 2.52 -5.86 13.11
N PHE A 140 2.48 -4.75 13.81
CA PHE A 140 2.59 -3.45 13.18
C PHE A 140 4.05 -3.01 13.07
N VAL A 141 4.36 -2.37 11.95
CA VAL A 141 5.60 -1.62 11.72
C VAL A 141 5.20 -0.19 11.43
N LYS A 142 5.82 0.73 12.14
CA LYS A 142 5.68 2.17 11.92
C LYS A 142 6.76 2.62 10.95
N LEU A 143 6.35 3.37 9.93
CA LEU A 143 7.21 4.00 8.94
C LEU A 143 7.10 5.51 9.12
N LYS A 144 8.24 6.18 9.25
CA LYS A 144 8.34 7.64 9.24
C LYS A 144 9.06 8.05 7.97
N THR A 145 8.47 8.95 7.20
CA THR A 145 9.12 9.47 5.99
C THR A 145 10.43 10.18 6.32
N MET A 146 11.40 10.05 5.42
CA MET A 146 12.67 10.80 5.46
C MET A 146 12.58 12.12 4.68
N ASP A 147 11.51 12.31 3.89
CA ASP A 147 11.23 13.54 3.17
C ASP A 147 10.52 14.54 4.10
N SER A 148 11.18 15.66 4.38
CA SER A 148 10.64 16.74 5.22
C SER A 148 9.48 17.50 4.58
N ASN A 149 9.26 17.37 3.27
CA ASN A 149 8.18 18.02 2.53
C ASN A 149 6.98 17.09 2.33
N SER A 150 7.05 15.87 2.85
CA SER A 150 5.96 14.91 2.73
C SER A 150 4.72 15.38 3.49
N GLU A 151 3.56 15.28 2.87
CA GLU A 151 2.26 15.48 3.52
C GLU A 151 1.88 14.31 4.43
N ILE A 152 2.62 13.18 4.35
CA ILE A 152 2.43 11.99 5.17
C ILE A 152 3.30 12.12 6.41
N LYS A 153 2.67 12.12 7.58
CA LYS A 153 3.34 12.14 8.88
C LYS A 153 3.92 10.78 9.25
N GLU A 154 3.13 9.73 9.12
CA GLU A 154 3.51 8.36 9.47
C GLU A 154 2.60 7.33 8.80
N ILE A 155 3.14 6.13 8.61
CA ILE A 155 2.38 4.98 8.10
C ILE A 155 2.54 3.82 9.09
N PHE A 156 1.44 3.12 9.39
CA PHE A 156 1.46 1.86 10.13
C PHE A 156 1.11 0.72 9.17
N LEU A 157 2.04 -0.21 9.04
CA LEU A 157 1.85 -1.40 8.22
C LEU A 157 1.62 -2.61 9.12
N GLY A 158 0.40 -3.12 9.13
CA GLY A 158 0.00 -4.31 9.87
C GLY A 158 0.25 -5.57 9.04
N ILE A 159 1.12 -6.45 9.54
CA ILE A 159 1.57 -7.67 8.86
C ILE A 159 1.08 -8.88 9.65
N ASP A 160 0.42 -9.80 8.98
CA ASP A 160 0.05 -11.08 9.58
C ASP A 160 1.33 -11.88 9.89
N ALA A 161 1.56 -12.15 11.18
CA ALA A 161 2.79 -12.78 11.65
C ALA A 161 3.01 -14.19 11.08
N LYS A 162 1.91 -14.91 10.76
CA LYS A 162 1.95 -16.29 10.22
C LYS A 162 2.15 -16.31 8.70
N THR A 163 1.34 -15.51 7.98
CA THR A 163 1.35 -15.53 6.51
C THR A 163 2.35 -14.56 5.91
N LYS A 164 2.83 -13.57 6.67
CA LYS A 164 3.67 -12.46 6.18
C LYS A 164 3.00 -11.63 5.09
N HIS A 165 1.67 -11.67 5.01
CA HIS A 165 0.92 -10.80 4.11
C HIS A 165 0.59 -9.48 4.82
N ILE A 166 0.54 -8.40 4.06
CA ILE A 166 -0.01 -7.13 4.53
C ILE A 166 -1.49 -7.36 4.83
N TYR A 167 -1.91 -7.05 6.05
CA TYR A 167 -3.29 -7.12 6.51
C TYR A 167 -3.93 -5.75 6.56
N LYS A 168 -3.18 -4.72 6.95
CA LYS A 168 -3.69 -3.36 7.11
C LYS A 168 -2.59 -2.35 6.80
N LEU A 169 -2.97 -1.26 6.16
CA LEU A 169 -2.16 -0.05 6.01
C LEU A 169 -2.96 1.09 6.63
N ILE A 170 -2.32 1.89 7.47
CA ILE A 170 -2.89 3.13 8.02
C ILE A 170 -1.91 4.24 7.69
N GLU A 171 -2.34 5.21 6.92
CA GLU A 171 -1.59 6.42 6.61
C GLU A 171 -2.18 7.58 7.39
N VAL A 172 -1.34 8.39 8.03
CA VAL A 172 -1.72 9.57 8.77
C VAL A 172 -1.06 10.77 8.11
N GLY A 173 -1.86 11.70 7.62
CA GLY A 173 -1.41 12.96 7.03
C GLY A 173 -1.08 14.00 8.08
N GLU A 174 -0.27 14.99 7.73
CA GLU A 174 0.06 16.14 8.58
C GLU A 174 -1.17 16.99 8.91
N ASN A 175 -2.16 17.00 8.03
CA ASN A 175 -3.46 17.68 8.22
C ASN A 175 -4.46 16.88 9.08
N GLY A 176 -4.04 15.76 9.68
CA GLY A 176 -4.89 14.88 10.48
C GLY A 176 -5.78 13.93 9.69
N THR A 177 -5.72 13.94 8.36
CA THR A 177 -6.42 12.95 7.53
C THR A 177 -5.81 11.57 7.77
N LYS A 178 -6.69 10.57 7.95
CA LYS A 178 -6.30 9.18 8.17
C LYS A 178 -6.92 8.30 7.11
N THR A 179 -6.08 7.65 6.33
CA THR A 179 -6.47 6.66 5.34
C THR A 179 -6.20 5.26 5.89
N THR A 180 -7.21 4.39 5.87
CA THR A 180 -7.06 3.01 6.33
C THR A 180 -7.47 2.04 5.23
N LEU A 181 -6.54 1.20 4.79
CA LEU A 181 -6.81 0.07 3.92
C LEU A 181 -6.74 -1.21 4.77
N THR A 182 -7.82 -2.01 4.74
CA THR A 182 -7.87 -3.31 5.45
C THR A 182 -8.15 -4.41 4.44
N VAL A 183 -7.25 -5.40 4.40
CA VAL A 183 -7.38 -6.57 3.52
C VAL A 183 -8.43 -7.53 4.08
N ASN A 184 -9.47 -7.81 3.29
CA ASN A 184 -10.52 -8.76 3.60
C ASN A 184 -10.20 -10.16 3.07
N SER A 185 -9.63 -10.22 1.85
CA SER A 185 -9.22 -11.46 1.20
C SER A 185 -7.87 -11.26 0.52
N PHE A 186 -6.99 -12.25 0.62
CA PHE A 186 -5.69 -12.26 -0.04
C PHE A 186 -5.47 -13.64 -0.66
N LYS A 187 -5.52 -13.71 -1.99
CA LYS A 187 -5.35 -14.93 -2.76
C LYS A 187 -4.12 -14.82 -3.65
N THR A 188 -3.45 -15.95 -3.87
CA THR A 188 -2.19 -15.98 -4.64
C THR A 188 -2.19 -17.16 -5.60
N ASN A 189 -1.56 -16.96 -6.75
CA ASN A 189 -1.36 -18.02 -7.76
C ASN A 189 -2.66 -18.62 -8.29
N GLU A 190 -3.76 -17.88 -8.23
CA GLU A 190 -5.05 -18.31 -8.77
C GLU A 190 -5.03 -18.31 -10.30
N PRO A 191 -5.79 -19.21 -10.96
CA PRO A 191 -6.00 -19.12 -12.38
C PRO A 191 -6.66 -17.78 -12.77
N ILE A 192 -6.03 -17.05 -13.69
CA ILE A 192 -6.56 -15.78 -14.21
C ILE A 192 -6.70 -15.85 -15.74
N SER A 193 -7.68 -15.13 -16.29
CA SER A 193 -7.85 -15.04 -17.74
C SER A 193 -6.59 -14.46 -18.41
N LYS A 194 -6.25 -14.97 -19.59
CA LYS A 194 -5.16 -14.42 -20.41
C LYS A 194 -5.42 -12.99 -20.87
N THR A 195 -6.69 -12.58 -20.95
CA THR A 195 -7.14 -11.26 -21.40
C THR A 195 -7.47 -10.32 -20.24
N LEU A 196 -7.21 -10.73 -18.98
CA LEU A 196 -7.58 -9.93 -17.79
C LEU A 196 -6.99 -8.52 -17.84
N PHE A 197 -5.76 -8.39 -18.33
CA PHE A 197 -5.03 -7.12 -18.42
C PHE A 197 -4.98 -6.58 -19.85
N THR A 198 -6.04 -6.86 -20.64
CA THR A 198 -6.16 -6.37 -22.03
C THR A 198 -7.35 -5.43 -22.12
N PHE A 199 -7.10 -4.19 -22.54
CA PHE A 199 -8.18 -3.26 -22.82
C PHE A 199 -8.86 -3.64 -24.13
N ASP A 200 -10.19 -3.73 -24.09
CA ASP A 200 -11.04 -4.04 -25.23
C ASP A 200 -11.92 -2.82 -25.55
N GLU A 201 -11.45 -1.98 -26.49
CA GLU A 201 -12.13 -0.75 -26.88
C GLU A 201 -13.55 -1.01 -27.42
N THR A 202 -13.84 -2.22 -27.92
CA THR A 202 -15.16 -2.54 -28.45
C THR A 202 -16.27 -2.55 -27.39
N LYS A 203 -15.91 -2.69 -26.11
CA LYS A 203 -16.84 -2.63 -24.99
C LYS A 203 -17.23 -1.21 -24.59
N TYR A 204 -16.52 -0.21 -25.12
CA TYR A 204 -16.65 1.20 -24.74
C TYR A 204 -16.99 2.09 -25.94
N LYS A 205 -17.75 1.57 -26.90
CA LYS A 205 -18.09 2.28 -28.16
C LYS A 205 -18.85 3.58 -27.95
N ASP A 206 -19.63 3.62 -26.86
CA ASP A 206 -20.45 4.78 -26.51
C ASP A 206 -19.76 5.72 -25.51
N TYR A 207 -18.51 5.37 -25.09
CA TYR A 207 -17.73 6.16 -24.15
C TYR A 207 -16.85 7.18 -24.88
N TYR A 208 -16.65 8.31 -24.25
CA TYR A 208 -15.61 9.25 -24.67
C TYR A 208 -14.23 8.68 -24.38
N ILE A 209 -13.40 8.55 -25.42
CA ILE A 209 -12.02 8.05 -25.29
C ILE A 209 -11.06 9.24 -25.29
N ASN A 210 -10.52 9.56 -24.12
CA ASN A 210 -9.53 10.59 -23.92
C ASN A 210 -8.12 9.98 -23.94
N LYS A 211 -7.26 10.43 -24.84
CA LYS A 211 -5.86 9.96 -24.96
C LYS A 211 -4.92 11.06 -24.51
N LEU A 212 -4.20 10.79 -23.42
CA LEU A 212 -3.16 11.67 -22.89
C LEU A 212 -1.82 11.14 -23.39
N ASP A 213 -1.11 11.97 -24.17
CA ASP A 213 0.22 11.67 -24.73
C ASP A 213 1.34 11.95 -23.70
#